data_72b77eb4f1c854cd1d0150462b38c242
#
_entry.id   72b77eb4f1c854cd1d0150462b38c242
#
_cell.length_a   1.000
_cell.length_b   1.000
_cell.length_c   1.000
_cell.angle_alpha   90.00
_cell.angle_beta   90.00
_cell.angle_gamma   90.00
#
_symmetry.space_group_name_H-M   'P 1'
#
loop_
_entity.id
_entity.type
_entity.pdbx_description
1 polymer ?
#
loop_
_entity_poly.entity_id
_entity_poly.type
_entity_poly.pdbx_seq_one_letter_code
_entity_poly.pdbx_strand_id
1 'polypeptide(L)'
;MVKNSGLYPAVGVECGDVPAVGLAGARLLTETSRVTGLGDELSRVLSAWRRSWAVHDPGKIMADLAVCVALGGRCLSDVALLRCQGEVFGPVASDPTVCRLVGTLADHVEAVEAAVNRARTVVRQRAWALAGADAPTAGISAAHPLVIDVDATLVGVHLRQRGGGPDLQEGVRLPPPDRMVRPRHRPRGR
;
A
#
# COMPACT_ATOMS: atom_id res chain seq x y z
N MET A 1 -17.70 -10.04 -24.51
CA MET A 1 -17.73 -9.22 -23.29
C MET A 1 -16.97 -9.97 -22.19
N VAL A 2 -15.71 -9.61 -21.95
CA VAL A 2 -14.85 -10.27 -20.95
C VAL A 2 -15.38 -9.88 -19.57
N LYS A 3 -15.84 -10.85 -18.79
CA LYS A 3 -16.18 -10.60 -17.37
C LYS A 3 -14.90 -10.24 -16.63
N ASN A 4 -14.77 -8.96 -16.32
CA ASN A 4 -13.67 -8.46 -15.50
C ASN A 4 -13.94 -8.87 -14.05
N SER A 5 -13.28 -9.92 -13.58
CA SER A 5 -13.46 -10.48 -12.22
C SER A 5 -12.51 -9.86 -11.19
N GLY A 6 -11.77 -8.82 -11.55
CA GLY A 6 -10.79 -8.16 -10.66
C GLY A 6 -11.04 -6.66 -10.56
N LEU A 7 -10.35 -6.01 -9.60
CA LEU A 7 -10.40 -4.55 -9.41
C LEU A 7 -9.83 -3.76 -10.60
N TYR A 8 -8.96 -4.39 -11.37
CA TYR A 8 -8.33 -3.79 -12.54
C TYR A 8 -8.67 -4.55 -13.82
N PRO A 9 -8.81 -3.86 -14.97
CA PRO A 9 -9.02 -4.49 -16.26
C PRO A 9 -7.88 -5.45 -16.63
N ALA A 10 -8.22 -6.55 -17.29
CA ALA A 10 -7.23 -7.43 -17.90
C ALA A 10 -6.76 -6.79 -19.21
N VAL A 11 -5.60 -6.14 -19.20
CA VAL A 11 -5.02 -5.45 -20.36
C VAL A 11 -3.83 -6.24 -20.86
N GLY A 12 -3.80 -6.56 -22.16
CA GLY A 12 -2.61 -7.07 -22.84
C GLY A 12 -1.61 -5.95 -23.09
N VAL A 13 -0.32 -6.28 -23.11
CA VAL A 13 0.73 -5.36 -23.55
C VAL A 13 1.20 -5.86 -24.90
N GLU A 14 1.05 -5.01 -25.94
CA GLU A 14 1.57 -5.28 -27.27
C GLU A 14 2.72 -4.30 -27.55
N CYS A 15 3.80 -4.82 -28.12
CA CYS A 15 4.90 -3.98 -28.61
C CYS A 15 4.59 -3.54 -30.04
N GLY A 16 4.49 -2.24 -30.26
CA GLY A 16 4.26 -1.63 -31.58
C GLY A 16 5.10 -0.38 -31.76
N ASP A 17 5.17 0.09 -33.00
CA ASP A 17 5.95 1.29 -33.38
C ASP A 17 5.31 2.62 -32.92
N VAL A 18 4.24 2.56 -32.15
CA VAL A 18 3.61 3.76 -31.58
C VAL A 18 4.35 4.12 -30.30
N PRO A 19 4.86 5.33 -30.15
CA PRO A 19 5.48 5.77 -28.91
C PRO A 19 4.40 5.91 -27.83
N ALA A 20 3.99 4.80 -27.24
CA ALA A 20 3.13 4.77 -26.07
C ALA A 20 3.99 5.09 -24.86
N VAL A 21 4.14 6.35 -24.58
CA VAL A 21 4.81 6.83 -23.38
C VAL A 21 3.75 7.03 -22.30
N GLY A 22 4.06 6.72 -21.13
CA GLY A 22 3.24 7.05 -20.01
C GLY A 22 3.31 5.98 -18.94
N LEU A 23 2.19 5.61 -18.39
CA LEU A 23 2.10 4.71 -17.25
C LEU A 23 2.16 3.21 -17.64
N ALA A 24 2.87 2.84 -18.71
CA ALA A 24 3.00 1.43 -19.12
C ALA A 24 3.54 0.53 -17.98
N GLY A 25 4.50 1.05 -17.20
CA GLY A 25 5.00 0.38 -15.99
C GLY A 25 3.94 0.16 -14.92
N ALA A 26 2.90 0.98 -14.90
CA ALA A 26 1.78 0.80 -13.98
C ALA A 26 1.02 -0.51 -14.20
N ARG A 27 1.06 -1.05 -15.44
CA ARG A 27 0.48 -2.34 -15.75
C ARG A 27 1.11 -3.47 -14.91
N LEU A 28 2.40 -3.39 -14.64
CA LEU A 28 3.09 -4.35 -13.77
C LEU A 28 2.57 -4.25 -12.33
N LEU A 29 2.30 -3.04 -11.84
CA LEU A 29 1.75 -2.84 -10.49
C LEU A 29 0.33 -3.38 -10.38
N THR A 30 -0.54 -3.10 -11.36
CA THR A 30 -1.91 -3.60 -11.38
C THR A 30 -1.95 -5.12 -11.53
N GLU A 31 -1.07 -5.70 -12.36
CA GLU A 31 -0.96 -7.14 -12.52
C GLU A 31 -0.41 -7.82 -11.25
N THR A 32 0.60 -7.23 -10.62
CA THR A 32 1.10 -7.70 -9.32
C THR A 32 0.00 -7.69 -8.27
N SER A 33 -0.79 -6.61 -8.20
CA SER A 33 -1.96 -6.53 -7.31
C SER A 33 -2.97 -7.64 -7.59
N ARG A 34 -3.23 -7.93 -8.87
CA ARG A 34 -4.14 -8.98 -9.29
C ARG A 34 -3.65 -10.38 -8.91
N VAL A 35 -2.40 -10.70 -9.24
CA VAL A 35 -1.80 -12.03 -9.02
C VAL A 35 -1.64 -12.34 -7.53
N THR A 36 -1.26 -11.33 -6.74
CA THR A 36 -1.10 -11.47 -5.29
C THR A 36 -2.43 -11.36 -4.53
N GLY A 37 -3.50 -10.88 -5.18
CA GLY A 37 -4.80 -10.66 -4.57
C GLY A 37 -4.84 -9.46 -3.63
N LEU A 38 -3.95 -8.45 -3.81
CA LEU A 38 -3.89 -7.27 -2.95
C LEU A 38 -5.21 -6.50 -2.95
N GLY A 39 -5.78 -6.28 -4.13
CA GLY A 39 -7.04 -5.56 -4.26
C GLY A 39 -8.18 -6.25 -3.52
N ASP A 40 -8.32 -7.57 -3.70
CA ASP A 40 -9.37 -8.36 -3.06
C ASP A 40 -9.23 -8.36 -1.53
N GLU A 41 -7.99 -8.51 -1.02
CA GLU A 41 -7.75 -8.47 0.42
C GLU A 41 -8.03 -7.09 1.02
N LEU A 42 -7.64 -6.00 0.33
CA LEU A 42 -7.97 -4.65 0.77
C LEU A 42 -9.49 -4.43 0.77
N SER A 43 -10.20 -4.86 -0.27
CA SER A 43 -11.66 -4.79 -0.33
C SER A 43 -12.32 -5.54 0.82
N ARG A 44 -11.83 -6.74 1.11
CA ARG A 44 -12.33 -7.57 2.20
C ARG A 44 -12.13 -6.92 3.57
N VAL A 45 -10.91 -6.44 3.86
CA VAL A 45 -10.61 -5.88 5.20
C VAL A 45 -11.19 -4.49 5.41
N LEU A 46 -11.38 -3.70 4.35
CA LEU A 46 -11.93 -2.35 4.41
C LEU A 46 -13.46 -2.31 4.20
N SER A 47 -14.10 -3.46 4.01
CA SER A 47 -15.55 -3.55 3.78
C SER A 47 -16.39 -2.93 4.90
N ALA A 48 -15.92 -2.95 6.15
CA ALA A 48 -16.60 -2.36 7.31
C ALA A 48 -16.79 -0.83 7.17
N TRP A 49 -15.94 -0.16 6.41
CA TRP A 49 -16.01 1.28 6.15
C TRP A 49 -16.68 1.63 4.82
N ARG A 50 -17.22 0.63 4.12
CA ARG A 50 -17.98 0.84 2.89
C ARG A 50 -19.40 1.26 3.20
N ARG A 51 -19.81 2.42 2.69
CA ARG A 51 -21.22 2.84 2.77
C ARG A 51 -22.09 1.99 1.84
N SER A 52 -23.32 1.71 2.24
CA SER A 52 -24.24 0.84 1.48
C SER A 52 -24.50 1.32 0.04
N TRP A 53 -24.44 2.64 -0.19
CA TRP A 53 -24.64 3.25 -1.51
C TRP A 53 -23.33 3.64 -2.22
N ALA A 54 -22.18 3.21 -1.72
CA ALA A 54 -20.90 3.57 -2.33
C ALA A 54 -20.72 2.87 -3.66
N VAL A 55 -20.52 3.66 -4.72
CA VAL A 55 -20.18 3.16 -6.06
C VAL A 55 -18.77 2.57 -6.08
N HIS A 56 -17.83 3.26 -5.41
CA HIS A 56 -16.45 2.83 -5.35
C HIS A 56 -16.16 2.02 -4.10
N ASP A 57 -15.42 0.94 -4.28
CA ASP A 57 -14.95 0.08 -3.18
C ASP A 57 -13.80 0.75 -2.43
N PRO A 58 -13.79 0.77 -1.07
CA PRO A 58 -12.71 1.34 -0.28
C PRO A 58 -11.35 0.70 -0.55
N GLY A 59 -11.31 -0.61 -0.76
CA GLY A 59 -10.08 -1.34 -1.09
C GLY A 59 -9.52 -0.94 -2.44
N LYS A 60 -10.41 -0.75 -3.45
CA LYS A 60 -10.02 -0.23 -4.76
C LYS A 60 -9.43 1.18 -4.66
N ILE A 61 -10.06 2.07 -3.90
CA ILE A 61 -9.54 3.43 -3.70
C ILE A 61 -8.16 3.38 -3.02
N MET A 62 -8.00 2.53 -2.01
CA MET A 62 -6.71 2.37 -1.33
C MET A 62 -5.63 1.80 -2.27
N ALA A 63 -6.00 0.82 -3.12
CA ALA A 63 -5.10 0.27 -4.13
C ALA A 63 -4.71 1.32 -5.19
N ASP A 64 -5.66 2.14 -5.65
CA ASP A 64 -5.40 3.24 -6.58
C ASP A 64 -4.44 4.28 -5.98
N LEU A 65 -4.62 4.64 -4.71
CA LEU A 65 -3.70 5.51 -4.00
C LEU A 65 -2.29 4.92 -3.92
N ALA A 66 -2.18 3.63 -3.60
CA ALA A 66 -0.88 2.95 -3.55
C ALA A 66 -0.20 2.94 -4.92
N VAL A 67 -0.93 2.66 -6.00
CA VAL A 67 -0.42 2.72 -7.38
C VAL A 67 -0.02 4.15 -7.73
N CYS A 68 -0.84 5.14 -7.39
CA CYS A 68 -0.54 6.55 -7.63
C CYS A 68 0.78 6.96 -6.96
N VAL A 69 0.97 6.61 -5.68
CA VAL A 69 2.22 6.89 -4.96
C VAL A 69 3.43 6.16 -5.61
N ALA A 70 3.26 4.91 -6.00
CA ALA A 70 4.31 4.13 -6.67
C ALA A 70 4.71 4.72 -8.03
N LEU A 71 3.82 5.45 -8.68
CA LEU A 71 4.06 6.20 -9.92
C LEU A 71 4.59 7.62 -9.70
N GLY A 72 4.89 7.98 -8.45
CA GLY A 72 5.45 9.27 -8.10
C GLY A 72 4.42 10.33 -7.68
N GLY A 73 3.16 9.95 -7.50
CA GLY A 73 2.11 10.83 -6.96
C GLY A 73 2.45 11.32 -5.55
N ARG A 74 2.18 12.58 -5.26
CA ARG A 74 2.57 13.27 -4.03
C ARG A 74 1.39 13.82 -3.24
N CYS A 75 0.22 13.89 -3.85
CA CYS A 75 -1.00 14.40 -3.25
C CYS A 75 -2.23 13.59 -3.71
N LEU A 76 -3.35 13.72 -2.98
CA LEU A 76 -4.57 12.96 -3.27
C LEU A 76 -5.16 13.30 -4.65
N SER A 77 -4.96 14.51 -5.15
CA SER A 77 -5.44 14.91 -6.48
C SER A 77 -4.69 14.23 -7.63
N ASP A 78 -3.47 13.70 -7.38
CA ASP A 78 -2.71 13.00 -8.41
C ASP A 78 -3.38 11.69 -8.87
N VAL A 79 -4.36 11.19 -8.11
CA VAL A 79 -5.23 10.08 -8.53
C VAL A 79 -5.97 10.40 -9.85
N ALA A 80 -6.10 11.67 -10.19
CA ALA A 80 -6.62 12.08 -11.50
C ALA A 80 -5.81 11.51 -12.68
N LEU A 81 -4.51 11.29 -12.52
CA LEU A 81 -3.65 10.65 -13.54
C LEU A 81 -4.13 9.24 -13.87
N LEU A 82 -4.54 8.47 -12.86
CA LEU A 82 -5.08 7.13 -13.06
C LEU A 82 -6.47 7.20 -13.73
N ARG A 83 -7.27 8.19 -13.35
CA ARG A 83 -8.61 8.41 -13.88
C ARG A 83 -8.62 8.72 -15.37
N CYS A 84 -7.59 9.43 -15.86
CA CYS A 84 -7.41 9.71 -17.29
C CYS A 84 -7.11 8.46 -18.13
N GLN A 85 -6.78 7.33 -17.47
CA GLN A 85 -6.43 6.07 -18.14
C GLN A 85 -7.34 4.92 -17.65
N GLY A 86 -8.63 5.14 -17.73
CA GLY A 86 -9.66 4.19 -17.29
C GLY A 86 -9.57 2.81 -17.93
N GLU A 87 -9.00 2.70 -19.12
CA GLU A 87 -8.76 1.42 -19.78
C GLU A 87 -7.74 0.55 -19.02
N VAL A 88 -6.76 1.17 -18.38
CA VAL A 88 -5.73 0.49 -17.57
C VAL A 88 -6.18 0.28 -16.14
N PHE A 89 -6.78 1.31 -15.53
CA PHE A 89 -7.07 1.32 -14.10
C PHE A 89 -8.53 1.04 -13.76
N GLY A 90 -9.40 0.98 -14.78
CA GLY A 90 -10.84 0.85 -14.58
C GLY A 90 -11.45 2.10 -13.94
N PRO A 91 -12.60 1.97 -13.27
CA PRO A 91 -13.25 3.10 -12.60
C PRO A 91 -12.42 3.59 -11.41
N VAL A 92 -11.93 4.82 -11.47
CA VAL A 92 -11.16 5.48 -10.42
C VAL A 92 -12.02 6.55 -9.75
N ALA A 93 -12.00 6.58 -8.42
CA ALA A 93 -12.82 7.50 -7.64
C ALA A 93 -12.42 8.97 -7.84
N SER A 94 -13.37 9.88 -7.74
CA SER A 94 -13.14 11.33 -7.79
C SER A 94 -12.43 11.81 -6.51
N ASP A 95 -11.70 12.92 -6.60
CA ASP A 95 -10.96 13.50 -5.48
C ASP A 95 -11.83 13.71 -4.23
N PRO A 96 -13.07 14.25 -4.32
CA PRO A 96 -13.94 14.37 -3.16
C PRO A 96 -14.30 13.01 -2.54
N THR A 97 -14.39 11.95 -3.36
CA THR A 97 -14.69 10.60 -2.86
C THR A 97 -13.47 10.01 -2.14
N VAL A 98 -12.28 10.19 -2.70
CA VAL A 98 -11.02 9.81 -2.05
C VAL A 98 -10.86 10.54 -0.72
N CYS A 99 -11.03 11.87 -0.69
CA CYS A 99 -10.91 12.67 0.53
C CYS A 99 -11.91 12.23 1.62
N ARG A 100 -13.17 11.95 1.23
CA ARG A 100 -14.17 11.45 2.19
C ARG A 100 -13.81 10.09 2.76
N LEU A 101 -13.28 9.18 1.94
CA LEU A 101 -12.82 7.89 2.44
C LEU A 101 -11.66 8.06 3.40
N VAL A 102 -10.63 8.82 3.02
CA VAL A 102 -9.47 9.08 3.88
C VAL A 102 -9.90 9.67 5.22
N GLY A 103 -10.82 10.64 5.22
CA GLY A 103 -11.39 11.17 6.46
C GLY A 103 -12.09 10.10 7.30
N THR A 104 -12.94 9.26 6.68
CA THR A 104 -13.61 8.16 7.39
C THR A 104 -12.61 7.15 7.97
N LEU A 105 -11.55 6.83 7.25
CA LEU A 105 -10.51 5.90 7.73
C LEU A 105 -9.67 6.54 8.85
N ALA A 106 -9.41 7.84 8.79
CA ALA A 106 -8.68 8.58 9.82
C ALA A 106 -9.42 8.62 11.16
N ASP A 107 -10.75 8.62 11.15
CA ASP A 107 -11.56 8.52 12.38
C ASP A 107 -11.42 7.16 13.09
N HIS A 108 -10.84 6.16 12.41
CA HIS A 108 -10.68 4.78 12.89
C HIS A 108 -9.25 4.26 12.67
N VAL A 109 -8.25 5.11 12.81
CA VAL A 109 -6.86 4.84 12.36
C VAL A 109 -6.30 3.51 12.87
N GLU A 110 -6.43 3.19 14.15
CA GLU A 110 -5.89 1.96 14.73
C GLU A 110 -6.52 0.69 14.13
N ALA A 111 -7.85 0.69 13.98
CA ALA A 111 -8.57 -0.44 13.40
C ALA A 111 -8.25 -0.61 11.90
N VAL A 112 -8.13 0.50 11.17
CA VAL A 112 -7.77 0.53 9.75
C VAL A 112 -6.35 0.04 9.55
N GLU A 113 -5.40 0.52 10.36
CA GLU A 113 -4.00 0.09 10.30
C GLU A 113 -3.88 -1.42 10.55
N ALA A 114 -4.53 -1.93 11.59
CA ALA A 114 -4.57 -3.36 11.87
C ALA A 114 -5.18 -4.16 10.71
N ALA A 115 -6.25 -3.66 10.08
CA ALA A 115 -6.89 -4.30 8.93
C ALA A 115 -5.95 -4.34 7.72
N VAL A 116 -5.34 -3.21 7.36
CA VAL A 116 -4.40 -3.11 6.24
C VAL A 116 -3.16 -3.99 6.47
N ASN A 117 -2.63 -4.04 7.69
CA ASN A 117 -1.49 -4.89 8.03
C ASN A 117 -1.83 -6.38 7.89
N ARG A 118 -3.05 -6.80 8.24
CA ARG A 118 -3.52 -8.17 7.97
C ARG A 118 -3.56 -8.48 6.47
N ALA A 119 -4.12 -7.59 5.65
CA ALA A 119 -4.14 -7.74 4.19
C ALA A 119 -2.71 -7.86 3.63
N ARG A 120 -1.82 -6.95 4.03
CA ARG A 120 -0.40 -6.96 3.60
C ARG A 120 0.31 -8.26 3.98
N THR A 121 0.00 -8.83 5.14
CA THR A 121 0.59 -10.11 5.58
C THR A 121 0.17 -11.25 4.66
N VAL A 122 -1.12 -11.38 4.36
CA VAL A 122 -1.65 -12.42 3.46
C VAL A 122 -1.07 -12.28 2.06
N VAL A 123 -1.07 -11.06 1.53
CA VAL A 123 -0.55 -10.76 0.18
C VAL A 123 0.95 -11.05 0.08
N ARG A 124 1.73 -10.70 1.11
CA ARG A 124 3.17 -10.98 1.16
C ARG A 124 3.44 -12.49 1.17
N GLN A 125 2.68 -13.25 1.94
CA GLN A 125 2.79 -14.71 1.95
C GLN A 125 2.51 -15.30 0.56
N ARG A 126 1.49 -14.82 -0.14
CA ARG A 126 1.20 -15.23 -1.52
C ARG A 126 2.31 -14.85 -2.48
N ALA A 127 2.82 -13.62 -2.39
CA ALA A 127 3.93 -13.17 -3.23
C ALA A 127 5.18 -14.02 -3.03
N TRP A 128 5.52 -14.35 -1.79
CA TRP A 128 6.67 -15.22 -1.49
C TRP A 128 6.45 -16.66 -1.93
N ALA A 129 5.23 -17.18 -1.81
CA ALA A 129 4.90 -18.49 -2.34
C ALA A 129 5.04 -18.57 -3.88
N LEU A 130 4.66 -17.48 -4.58
CA LEU A 130 4.83 -17.37 -6.02
C LEU A 130 6.31 -17.22 -6.43
N ALA A 131 7.10 -16.51 -5.63
CA ALA A 131 8.54 -16.33 -5.86
C ALA A 131 9.34 -17.64 -5.62
N GLY A 132 8.82 -18.57 -4.82
CA GLY A 132 9.46 -19.86 -4.58
C GLY A 132 10.90 -19.73 -4.09
N ALA A 133 11.86 -20.23 -4.89
CA ALA A 133 13.28 -20.17 -4.58
C ALA A 133 13.85 -18.74 -4.54
N ASP A 134 13.22 -17.78 -5.21
CA ASP A 134 13.63 -16.38 -5.23
C ASP A 134 12.98 -15.56 -4.10
N ALA A 135 12.20 -16.20 -3.23
CA ALA A 135 11.61 -15.51 -2.08
C ALA A 135 12.70 -15.06 -1.09
N PRO A 136 12.55 -13.89 -0.46
CA PRO A 136 13.53 -13.39 0.52
C PRO A 136 13.78 -14.35 1.70
N THR A 137 12.86 -15.27 1.94
CA THR A 137 12.95 -16.30 2.99
C THR A 137 13.45 -17.64 2.50
N ALA A 138 13.72 -17.78 1.19
CA ALA A 138 14.25 -19.02 0.64
C ALA A 138 15.70 -19.23 1.11
N GLY A 139 16.00 -20.46 1.53
CA GLY A 139 17.36 -20.81 1.93
C GLY A 139 17.83 -20.27 3.27
N ILE A 140 16.95 -19.69 4.10
CA ILE A 140 17.31 -19.25 5.46
C ILE A 140 17.71 -20.46 6.30
N SER A 141 18.92 -20.38 6.87
CA SER A 141 19.47 -21.40 7.76
C SER A 141 20.38 -20.76 8.82
N ALA A 142 20.89 -21.56 9.73
CA ALA A 142 21.86 -21.07 10.71
C ALA A 142 23.15 -20.54 10.05
N ALA A 143 23.53 -21.07 8.87
CA ALA A 143 24.67 -20.62 8.09
C ALA A 143 24.35 -19.41 7.20
N HIS A 144 23.07 -19.22 6.83
CA HIS A 144 22.59 -18.13 5.99
C HIS A 144 21.39 -17.46 6.66
N PRO A 145 21.61 -16.64 7.70
CA PRO A 145 20.54 -15.97 8.43
C PRO A 145 19.87 -14.89 7.57
N LEU A 146 18.59 -14.61 7.81
CA LEU A 146 17.94 -13.45 7.27
C LEU A 146 18.57 -12.18 7.87
N VAL A 147 19.12 -11.34 7.00
CA VAL A 147 19.63 -10.01 7.38
C VAL A 147 18.52 -8.99 7.13
N ILE A 148 18.18 -8.21 8.13
CA ILE A 148 17.20 -7.12 8.02
C ILE A 148 17.92 -5.82 8.32
N ASP A 149 18.10 -5.00 7.29
CA ASP A 149 18.61 -3.64 7.44
C ASP A 149 17.44 -2.71 7.79
N VAL A 150 17.62 -1.93 8.83
CA VAL A 150 16.63 -0.95 9.29
C VAL A 150 17.22 0.44 9.14
N ASP A 151 16.61 1.23 8.26
CA ASP A 151 16.94 2.64 8.08
C ASP A 151 15.79 3.52 8.59
N ALA A 152 16.14 4.67 9.17
CA ALA A 152 15.19 5.65 9.69
C ALA A 152 15.17 6.87 8.77
N THR A 153 14.05 7.08 8.09
CA THR A 153 13.82 8.28 7.29
C THR A 153 12.99 9.29 8.08
N LEU A 154 13.52 10.50 8.24
CA LEU A 154 12.78 11.62 8.82
C LEU A 154 11.79 12.14 7.78
N VAL A 155 10.50 11.98 8.05
CA VAL A 155 9.43 12.57 7.25
C VAL A 155 9.00 13.87 7.93
N GLY A 156 9.35 15.01 7.31
CA GLY A 156 8.86 16.32 7.74
C GLY A 156 7.39 16.48 7.38
N VAL A 157 6.52 16.65 8.37
CA VAL A 157 5.10 16.91 8.16
C VAL A 157 4.80 18.32 8.60
N HIS A 158 4.37 19.18 7.68
CA HIS A 158 3.84 20.49 8.00
C HIS A 158 2.36 20.40 8.35
N LEU A 159 2.06 20.32 9.63
CA LEU A 159 0.68 20.41 10.12
C LEU A 159 0.28 21.89 10.16
N ARG A 160 -0.58 22.32 9.24
CA ARG A 160 -1.30 23.60 9.42
C ARG A 160 -2.34 23.40 10.53
N GLN A 161 -2.02 23.77 11.75
CA GLN A 161 -3.02 23.94 12.80
C GLN A 161 -3.99 25.07 12.40
N ARG A 162 -5.26 24.75 12.24
CA ARG A 162 -6.34 25.74 12.23
C ARG A 162 -6.56 26.18 13.67
N GLY A 163 -6.02 27.32 14.03
CA GLY A 163 -6.19 27.94 15.36
C GLY A 163 -4.83 28.22 15.98
N GLY A 164 -4.50 29.52 16.11
CA GLY A 164 -3.20 30.06 16.51
C GLY A 164 -2.71 29.51 17.85
N GLY A 165 -1.74 28.65 17.77
CA GLY A 165 -0.87 28.21 18.84
C GLY A 165 0.58 28.30 18.34
N PRO A 166 1.58 28.40 19.22
CA PRO A 166 2.97 28.57 18.83
C PRO A 166 3.46 27.35 18.05
N ASP A 167 4.26 27.65 17.03
CA ASP A 167 4.95 26.70 16.14
C ASP A 167 5.78 25.70 16.96
N LEU A 168 5.25 24.50 17.18
CA LEU A 168 6.04 23.40 17.73
C LEU A 168 6.65 22.64 16.56
N GLN A 169 7.86 23.02 16.17
CA GLN A 169 8.79 22.19 15.41
C GLN A 169 9.32 21.10 16.35
N GLU A 170 8.47 20.22 16.83
CA GLU A 170 8.91 18.98 17.46
C GLU A 170 8.90 17.88 16.42
N GLY A 171 10.07 17.64 15.83
CA GLY A 171 10.33 16.40 15.11
C GLY A 171 10.10 15.22 16.08
N VAL A 172 9.33 14.22 15.65
CA VAL A 172 9.17 12.98 16.39
C VAL A 172 10.57 12.38 16.59
N ARG A 173 11.13 12.55 17.78
CA ARG A 173 12.36 11.88 18.19
C ARG A 173 11.99 10.43 18.49
N LEU A 174 12.44 9.52 17.63
CA LEU A 174 12.48 8.10 18.02
C LEU A 174 13.37 7.96 19.27
N PRO A 175 12.97 7.12 20.24
CA PRO A 175 13.78 6.88 21.43
C PRO A 175 15.16 6.36 21.01
N PRO A 176 16.22 6.71 21.77
CA PRO A 176 17.57 6.29 21.46
C PRO A 176 17.69 4.77 21.41
N PRO A 177 18.58 4.22 20.57
CA PRO A 177 18.68 2.78 20.27
C PRO A 177 19.02 1.88 21.46
N ASP A 178 19.45 2.44 22.58
CA ASP A 178 19.75 1.74 23.83
C ASP A 178 18.49 1.25 24.59
N ARG A 179 17.28 1.64 24.17
CA ARG A 179 16.01 1.08 24.68
C ARG A 179 15.43 -0.07 23.86
N MET A 180 16.09 -0.51 22.80
CA MET A 180 15.72 -1.76 22.15
C MET A 180 16.07 -2.92 23.08
N VAL A 181 15.03 -3.61 23.53
CA VAL A 181 15.10 -4.76 24.46
C VAL A 181 16.10 -5.78 23.92
N ARG A 182 17.27 -5.89 24.56
CA ARG A 182 18.19 -7.00 24.33
C ARG A 182 17.47 -8.31 24.70
N PRO A 183 17.46 -9.34 23.86
CA PRO A 183 16.95 -10.64 24.26
C PRO A 183 17.74 -11.11 25.49
N ARG A 184 17.03 -11.40 26.59
CA ARG A 184 17.63 -11.96 27.79
C ARG A 184 18.25 -13.32 27.45
N HIS A 185 19.53 -13.40 27.45
CA HIS A 185 20.26 -14.66 27.40
C HIS A 185 19.83 -15.48 28.62
N ARG A 186 19.10 -16.57 28.42
CA ARG A 186 18.88 -17.58 29.45
C ARG A 186 20.23 -18.33 29.65
N PRO A 187 20.80 -18.37 30.82
CA PRO A 187 21.95 -19.22 31.07
C PRO A 187 21.51 -20.69 30.94
N ARG A 188 22.23 -21.47 30.15
CA ARG A 188 22.10 -22.92 30.12
C ARG A 188 22.55 -23.42 31.50
N GLY A 189 21.62 -24.01 32.25
CA GLY A 189 21.93 -24.78 33.43
C GLY A 189 22.82 -25.98 33.11
N ARG A 190 23.73 -26.24 33.98
CA ARG A 190 24.59 -27.44 33.99
C ARG A 190 23.77 -28.70 34.25
#